data_60d0ea170db1d3447cdffedff726f77d
#
_entry.id   60d0ea170db1d3447cdffedff726f77d
#
_cell.length_a   1.000
_cell.length_b   1.000
_cell.length_c   1.000
_cell.angle_alpha   90.00
_cell.angle_beta   90.00
_cell.angle_gamma   90.00
#
_symmetry.space_group_name_H-M   'P 1'
#
loop_
_entity.id
_entity.type
_entity.pdbx_description
1 polymer ?
#
loop_
_entity_poly.entity_id
_entity_poly.type
_entity_poly.pdbx_seq_one_letter_code
_entity_poly.pdbx_strand_id
1 'polypeptide(L)'
;MELEIALMLRPEAGALISGGKGLRKIRRPLSGRGKSGGARVIYYYISNNATIYLVFAYAKNRQPDLTKDQLATLTKFVASQIS
;
A
#
# COMPACT_ATOMS: atom_id res chain seq x y z
N MET A 1 -12.25 -7.53 -1.57
CA MET A 1 -12.96 -7.26 -2.82
C MET A 1 -13.12 -5.79 -3.12
N GLU A 2 -13.56 -5.00 -2.16
CA GLU A 2 -13.74 -3.57 -2.41
C GLU A 2 -12.45 -2.86 -2.75
N LEU A 3 -11.35 -3.26 -2.11
CA LEU A 3 -10.06 -2.64 -2.37
C LEU A 3 -9.59 -2.90 -3.79
N GLU A 4 -9.72 -4.14 -4.25
CA GLU A 4 -9.30 -4.49 -5.61
C GLU A 4 -10.11 -3.70 -6.63
N ILE A 5 -11.43 -3.59 -6.41
CA ILE A 5 -12.28 -2.83 -7.31
C ILE A 5 -11.89 -1.35 -7.32
N ALA A 6 -11.67 -0.79 -6.13
CA ALA A 6 -11.30 0.62 -6.03
C ALA A 6 -9.99 0.89 -6.77
N LEU A 7 -9.01 0.01 -6.63
CA LEU A 7 -7.72 0.19 -7.29
C LEU A 7 -7.79 -0.07 -8.79
N MET A 8 -8.67 -0.98 -9.22
CA MET A 8 -8.88 -1.17 -10.66
C MET A 8 -9.45 0.07 -11.30
N LEU A 9 -10.34 0.76 -10.61
CA LEU A 9 -10.94 1.98 -11.14
C LEU A 9 -9.99 3.18 -11.04
N ARG A 10 -9.21 3.25 -9.98
CA ARG A 10 -8.28 4.35 -9.76
C ARG A 10 -6.98 3.83 -9.16
N PRO A 11 -6.08 3.29 -9.99
CA PRO A 11 -4.83 2.72 -9.45
C PRO A 11 -3.97 3.74 -8.72
N GLU A 12 -4.12 5.00 -9.03
CA GLU A 12 -3.32 6.06 -8.41
C GLU A 12 -4.04 6.75 -7.27
N ALA A 13 -5.09 6.11 -6.73
CA ALA A 13 -5.84 6.68 -5.61
C ALA A 13 -5.00 6.81 -4.34
N GLY A 14 -4.07 5.89 -4.11
CA GLY A 14 -3.20 5.98 -2.95
C GLY A 14 -2.12 7.02 -3.13
N ALA A 15 -1.67 7.60 -2.02
CA ALA A 15 -0.63 8.62 -2.04
C ALA A 15 0.74 8.00 -2.21
N LEU A 16 1.59 8.61 -3.01
CA LEU A 16 2.97 8.17 -3.15
C LEU A 16 3.70 8.31 -1.82
N ILE A 17 4.51 7.32 -1.50
CA ILE A 17 5.28 7.32 -0.28
C ILE A 17 6.64 7.95 -0.54
N SER A 18 6.99 8.96 0.26
CA SER A 18 8.30 9.60 0.15
C SER A 18 9.41 8.55 0.33
N GLY A 19 10.32 8.51 -0.63
CA GLY A 19 11.38 7.51 -0.61
C GLY A 19 10.94 6.11 -0.96
N GLY A 20 9.69 5.93 -1.37
CA GLY A 20 9.14 4.60 -1.65
C GLY A 20 9.32 4.13 -3.09
N LYS A 21 9.90 4.96 -3.96
CA LYS A 21 10.23 4.58 -5.33
C LYS A 21 9.02 4.05 -6.10
N GLY A 22 7.89 4.71 -5.94
CA GLY A 22 6.66 4.34 -6.62
C GLY A 22 5.64 3.62 -5.78
N LEU A 23 6.01 3.20 -4.57
CA LEU A 23 5.04 2.60 -3.66
C LEU A 23 3.99 3.62 -3.26
N ARG A 24 2.76 3.16 -3.11
CA ARG A 24 1.64 3.99 -2.71
C ARG A 24 0.99 3.43 -1.45
N LYS A 25 0.36 4.32 -0.72
CA LYS A 25 -0.31 3.98 0.53
C LYS A 25 -1.76 4.43 0.44
N ILE A 26 -2.69 3.53 0.73
CA ILE A 26 -4.10 3.85 0.71
C ILE A 26 -4.75 3.44 2.02
N ARG A 27 -5.65 4.30 2.50
CA ARG A 27 -6.38 4.05 3.74
C ARG A 27 -7.59 3.17 3.45
N ARG A 28 -7.80 2.17 4.32
CA ARG A 28 -9.00 1.35 4.23
C ARG A 28 -9.61 1.20 5.63
N PRO A 29 -10.94 1.22 5.74
CA PRO A 29 -11.56 0.98 7.03
C PRO A 29 -11.37 -0.47 7.45
N LEU A 30 -11.21 -0.69 8.75
CA LEU A 30 -11.22 -2.02 9.32
C LEU A 30 -12.62 -2.30 9.83
N SER A 31 -13.11 -3.51 9.58
CA SER A 31 -14.40 -3.91 10.11
C SER A 31 -14.24 -4.20 11.60
N GLY A 32 -15.33 -4.00 12.34
CA GLY A 32 -15.34 -4.27 13.77
C GLY A 32 -15.23 -3.01 14.60
N ARG A 33 -15.58 -3.16 15.86
CA ARG A 33 -15.65 -2.05 16.81
C ARG A 33 -14.27 -1.68 17.31
N GLY A 34 -14.08 -0.39 17.57
CA GLY A 34 -12.85 0.08 18.17
C GLY A 34 -11.65 0.14 17.24
N LYS A 35 -11.87 0.06 15.95
CA LYS A 35 -10.78 0.09 14.98
C LYS A 35 -10.54 1.50 14.51
N SER A 36 -9.95 2.31 15.37
CA SER A 36 -9.69 3.69 15.04
C SER A 36 -8.53 3.80 14.05
N GLY A 37 -8.68 4.70 13.08
CA GLY A 37 -7.64 4.92 12.08
C GLY A 37 -7.63 3.93 10.93
N GLY A 38 -8.30 2.80 11.06
CA GLY A 38 -8.37 1.81 10.00
C GLY A 38 -7.04 1.17 9.68
N ALA A 39 -6.91 0.71 8.45
CA ALA A 39 -5.70 0.07 7.95
C ALA A 39 -5.06 0.91 6.87
N ARG A 40 -3.78 0.69 6.68
CA ARG A 40 -3.03 1.23 5.54
C ARG A 40 -2.57 0.06 4.69
N VAL A 41 -2.81 0.14 3.38
CA VAL A 41 -2.36 -0.88 2.44
C VAL A 41 -1.31 -0.25 1.54
N ILE A 42 -0.19 -0.94 1.42
CA ILE A 42 0.93 -0.49 0.59
C ILE A 42 0.90 -1.29 -0.69
N TYR A 43 0.95 -0.60 -1.82
CA TYR A 43 0.88 -1.29 -3.10
C TYR A 43 1.76 -0.60 -4.12
N TYR A 44 2.04 -1.32 -5.20
CA TYR A 44 2.81 -0.81 -6.32
C TYR A 44 2.02 -1.00 -7.61
N TYR A 45 1.92 0.05 -8.40
CA TYR A 45 1.16 0.02 -9.65
C TYR A 45 2.11 0.12 -10.84
N ILE A 46 1.99 -0.84 -11.75
CA ILE A 46 2.74 -0.83 -13.01
C ILE A 46 1.78 -0.44 -14.12
N SER A 47 1.95 0.77 -14.65
CA SER A 47 0.97 1.33 -15.57
C SER A 47 0.95 0.67 -16.93
N ASN A 48 2.11 0.22 -17.42
CA ASN A 48 2.18 -0.29 -18.79
C ASN A 48 1.48 -1.64 -18.96
N ASN A 49 1.28 -2.40 -17.88
CA ASN A 49 0.54 -3.66 -17.97
C ASN A 49 -0.62 -3.72 -17.00
N ALA A 50 -0.96 -2.57 -16.39
CA ALA A 50 -2.11 -2.43 -15.50
C ALA A 50 -2.09 -3.45 -14.35
N THR A 51 -0.91 -3.69 -13.80
CA THR A 51 -0.73 -4.65 -12.71
C THR A 51 -0.56 -3.92 -11.40
N ILE A 52 -1.21 -4.42 -10.35
CA ILE A 52 -1.11 -3.87 -9.00
C ILE A 52 -0.62 -4.97 -8.08
N TYR A 53 0.48 -4.70 -7.36
CA TYR A 53 1.00 -5.59 -6.33
C TYR A 53 0.64 -5.05 -4.97
N LEU A 54 -0.13 -5.81 -4.20
CA LEU A 54 -0.39 -5.48 -2.80
C LEU A 54 0.72 -6.10 -1.99
N VAL A 55 1.56 -5.27 -1.38
CA VAL A 55 2.81 -5.78 -0.81
C VAL A 55 2.84 -5.78 0.72
N PHE A 56 1.99 -4.99 1.37
CA PHE A 56 2.03 -4.91 2.83
C PHE A 56 0.78 -4.21 3.34
N ALA A 57 0.39 -4.52 4.56
CA ALA A 57 -0.72 -3.82 5.20
C ALA A 57 -0.47 -3.77 6.70
N TYR A 58 -0.91 -2.70 7.34
CA TYR A 58 -0.79 -2.59 8.78
C TYR A 58 -1.97 -1.81 9.33
N ALA A 59 -2.30 -2.09 10.60
CA ALA A 59 -3.35 -1.36 11.30
C ALA A 59 -2.76 -0.08 11.87
N LYS A 60 -3.45 1.04 11.63
CA LYS A 60 -2.95 2.35 12.06
C LYS A 60 -2.81 2.41 13.58
N ASN A 61 -3.66 1.70 14.31
CA ASN A 61 -3.60 1.72 15.77
C ASN A 61 -2.44 0.86 16.32
N ARG A 62 -1.77 0.08 15.48
CA ARG A 62 -0.62 -0.72 15.88
C ARG A 62 0.69 0.00 15.60
N GLN A 63 0.75 0.70 14.49
CA GLN A 63 1.91 1.52 14.16
C GLN A 63 1.43 2.72 13.36
N PRO A 64 1.95 3.92 13.63
CA PRO A 64 1.44 5.12 12.97
C PRO A 64 1.84 5.20 11.50
N ASP A 65 2.94 4.56 11.12
CA ASP A 65 3.41 4.64 9.75
C ASP A 65 4.38 3.48 9.50
N LEU A 66 4.79 3.31 8.24
CA LEU A 66 5.85 2.38 7.91
C LEU A 66 7.14 2.78 8.62
N THR A 67 7.87 1.79 9.13
CA THR A 67 9.21 2.06 9.63
C THR A 67 10.16 2.18 8.45
N LYS A 68 11.33 2.78 8.71
CA LYS A 68 12.35 2.89 7.67
C LYS A 68 12.80 1.51 7.19
N ASP A 69 12.91 0.57 8.11
CA ASP A 69 13.32 -0.79 7.75
C ASP A 69 12.28 -1.49 6.89
N GLN A 70 10.99 -1.31 7.25
CA GLN A 70 9.93 -1.88 6.45
C GLN A 70 9.93 -1.29 5.04
N LEU A 71 10.08 0.03 4.94
CA LEU A 71 10.10 0.67 3.63
C LEU A 71 11.28 0.19 2.79
N ALA A 72 12.45 0.07 3.39
CA ALA A 72 13.63 -0.42 2.68
C ALA A 72 13.42 -1.84 2.17
N THR A 73 12.82 -2.69 3.00
CA THR A 73 12.53 -4.07 2.59
C THR A 73 11.56 -4.11 1.43
N LEU A 74 10.51 -3.29 1.50
CA LEU A 74 9.49 -3.28 0.45
C LEU A 74 10.04 -2.73 -0.86
N THR A 75 10.87 -1.70 -0.83
CA THR A 75 11.45 -1.17 -2.05
C THR A 75 12.39 -2.18 -2.70
N LYS A 76 13.14 -2.92 -1.91
CA LYS A 76 14.00 -3.98 -2.45
C LYS A 76 13.18 -5.09 -3.07
N PHE A 77 12.09 -5.48 -2.41
CA PHE A 77 11.23 -6.53 -2.93
C PHE A 77 10.65 -6.13 -4.29
N VAL A 78 10.14 -4.91 -4.38
CA VAL A 78 9.55 -4.44 -5.63
C VAL A 78 10.61 -4.40 -6.73
N ALA A 79 11.80 -3.91 -6.43
CA ALA A 79 12.87 -3.83 -7.42
C ALA A 79 13.23 -5.22 -7.94
N SER A 80 13.26 -6.22 -7.05
CA SER A 80 13.62 -7.58 -7.46
C SER A 80 12.54 -8.23 -8.33
N GLN A 81 11.28 -7.84 -8.15
CA GLN A 81 10.18 -8.44 -8.90
C GLN A 81 9.96 -7.78 -10.25
N ILE A 82 10.33 -6.53 -10.40
CA ILE A 82 9.89 -5.72 -11.53
C ILE A 82 11.02 -5.36 -12.47
N SER A 83 12.23 -5.29 -11.98
CA SER A 83 13.38 -4.91 -12.82
C SER A 83 13.79 -5.99 -13.82
#